data_eed4c0fd6d34d73a412ced75e7db7955
#
_entry.id   eed4c0fd6d34d73a412ced75e7db7955
#
_cell.length_a   1.000
_cell.length_b   1.000
_cell.length_c   1.000
_cell.angle_alpha   90.00
_cell.angle_beta   90.00
_cell.angle_gamma   90.00
#
_symmetry.space_group_name_H-M   'P 1'
#
loop_
_entity.id
_entity.type
_entity.pdbx_description
1 polymer ?
#
loop_
_entity_poly.entity_id
_entity_poly.type
_entity_poly.pdbx_seq_one_letter_code
_entity_poly.pdbx_strand_id
1 'polypeptide(L)'
;MSEAALKTVVIVQCRLSSTRLPNKALLPLGAKTVLDWTLAAMKKVAADDYVVATDADSFDALSPIAERNGFALFKGPLDDVLERFCQVIEKTGAKIVVRATADNPFLFYEAAQELLAIYQRRRNEGERIDYITWKGLPHGSGVEIFSGESLLRAKPETSEMYDHEHVGPALYNHKDRFSCFFLPAPEK
;
A
#
# COMPACT_ATOMS: atom_id res chain seq x y z
N MET A 1 -28.65 -11.46 -6.27
CA MET A 1 -28.06 -10.17 -6.69
C MET A 1 -26.56 -10.31 -6.56
N SER A 2 -25.79 -10.22 -7.66
CA SER A 2 -24.32 -10.27 -7.58
C SER A 2 -23.86 -9.04 -6.82
N GLU A 3 -23.27 -9.25 -5.64
CA GLU A 3 -22.62 -8.19 -4.88
C GLU A 3 -21.49 -7.62 -5.74
N ALA A 4 -21.53 -6.33 -6.03
CA ALA A 4 -20.50 -5.69 -6.85
C ALA A 4 -19.14 -5.89 -6.16
N ALA A 5 -18.18 -6.45 -6.90
CA ALA A 5 -16.84 -6.68 -6.37
C ALA A 5 -16.27 -5.39 -5.77
N LEU A 6 -15.71 -5.47 -4.55
CA LEU A 6 -15.15 -4.31 -3.86
C LEU A 6 -13.91 -3.81 -4.62
N LYS A 7 -13.94 -2.55 -5.04
CA LYS A 7 -12.83 -1.94 -5.79
C LYS A 7 -11.52 -2.02 -5.01
N THR A 8 -10.54 -2.68 -5.60
CA THR A 8 -9.20 -2.91 -5.03
C THR A 8 -8.19 -2.00 -5.72
N VAL A 9 -7.38 -1.28 -4.94
CA VAL A 9 -6.31 -0.42 -5.45
C VAL A 9 -4.97 -0.79 -4.80
N VAL A 10 -3.96 -1.03 -5.62
CA VAL A 10 -2.57 -1.14 -5.16
C VAL A 10 -1.98 0.26 -5.08
N ILE A 11 -1.51 0.67 -3.91
CA ILE A 11 -0.82 1.94 -3.69
C ILE A 11 0.62 1.66 -3.27
N VAL A 12 1.57 2.08 -4.11
CA VAL A 12 3.00 2.05 -3.79
C VAL A 12 3.43 3.46 -3.37
N GLN A 13 3.73 3.64 -2.07
CA GLN A 13 4.26 4.92 -1.60
C GLN A 13 5.73 5.08 -2.00
N CYS A 14 6.09 6.23 -2.52
CA CYS A 14 7.45 6.55 -2.93
C CYS A 14 7.77 8.02 -2.64
N ARG A 15 8.95 8.29 -2.08
CA ARG A 15 9.56 9.62 -2.02
C ARG A 15 11.07 9.50 -2.28
N LEU A 16 11.67 10.51 -2.90
CA LEU A 16 13.10 10.53 -3.21
C LEU A 16 13.94 11.19 -2.10
N SER A 17 13.30 11.95 -1.21
CA SER A 17 13.90 12.71 -0.11
C SER A 17 14.30 11.84 1.11
N SER A 18 14.79 10.61 0.88
CA SER A 18 15.27 9.76 1.97
C SER A 18 16.59 10.31 2.56
N THR A 19 16.62 10.57 3.86
CA THR A 19 17.82 11.10 4.55
C THR A 19 18.96 10.09 4.65
N ARG A 20 18.63 8.78 4.83
CA ARG A 20 19.62 7.70 4.94
C ARG A 20 20.25 7.33 3.61
N LEU A 21 19.46 7.27 2.54
CA LEU A 21 19.92 6.96 1.19
C LEU A 21 19.05 7.74 0.19
N PRO A 22 19.48 8.93 -0.23
CA PRO A 22 18.76 9.73 -1.20
C PRO A 22 18.53 8.98 -2.51
N ASN A 23 17.37 9.18 -3.12
CA ASN A 23 17.00 8.58 -4.40
C ASN A 23 17.05 7.03 -4.44
N LYS A 24 16.95 6.34 -3.28
CA LYS A 24 17.10 4.87 -3.21
C LYS A 24 16.19 4.12 -4.19
N ALA A 25 14.97 4.61 -4.44
CA ALA A 25 14.03 4.02 -5.37
C ALA A 25 14.52 4.04 -6.84
N LEU A 26 15.40 4.99 -7.18
CA LEU A 26 15.97 5.16 -8.52
C LEU A 26 17.30 4.40 -8.70
N LEU A 27 17.88 3.88 -7.62
CA LEU A 27 19.16 3.16 -7.71
C LEU A 27 19.03 1.92 -8.60
N PRO A 28 20.05 1.64 -9.42
CA PRO A 28 20.05 0.45 -10.26
C PRO A 28 20.18 -0.81 -9.41
N LEU A 29 19.38 -1.82 -9.75
CA LEU A 29 19.45 -3.18 -9.22
C LEU A 29 19.41 -4.16 -10.40
N GLY A 30 20.57 -4.57 -10.89
CA GLY A 30 20.68 -5.29 -12.15
C GLY A 30 20.23 -4.45 -13.35
N ALA A 31 19.32 -4.95 -14.15
CA ALA A 31 18.83 -4.29 -15.37
C ALA A 31 17.72 -3.26 -15.13
N LYS A 32 17.29 -3.06 -13.89
CA LYS A 32 16.14 -2.20 -13.54
C LYS A 32 16.47 -1.36 -12.31
N THR A 33 15.63 -0.36 -12.01
CA THR A 33 15.71 0.35 -10.73
C THR A 33 15.03 -0.45 -9.61
N VAL A 34 15.33 -0.10 -8.36
CA VAL A 34 14.63 -0.65 -7.18
C VAL A 34 13.12 -0.50 -7.32
N LEU A 35 12.64 0.68 -7.74
CA LEU A 35 11.22 0.93 -7.95
C LEU A 35 10.62 0.05 -9.07
N ASP A 36 11.33 -0.14 -10.18
CA ASP A 36 10.85 -1.02 -11.26
C ASP A 36 10.56 -2.44 -10.76
N TRP A 37 11.42 -2.99 -9.91
CA TRP A 37 11.21 -4.32 -9.33
C TRP A 37 9.99 -4.35 -8.42
N THR A 38 9.83 -3.34 -7.56
CA THR A 38 8.66 -3.19 -6.69
C THR A 38 7.37 -3.12 -7.50
N LEU A 39 7.32 -2.25 -8.53
CA LEU A 39 6.13 -2.08 -9.35
C LEU A 39 5.83 -3.34 -10.17
N ALA A 40 6.86 -4.00 -10.74
CA ALA A 40 6.68 -5.25 -11.47
C ALA A 40 6.12 -6.38 -10.59
N ALA A 41 6.52 -6.46 -9.32
CA ALA A 41 5.95 -7.41 -8.38
C ALA A 41 4.49 -7.07 -8.07
N MET A 42 4.21 -5.82 -7.73
CA MET A 42 2.86 -5.37 -7.35
C MET A 42 1.87 -5.38 -8.51
N LYS A 43 2.32 -5.25 -9.76
CA LYS A 43 1.47 -5.38 -10.94
C LYS A 43 0.88 -6.78 -11.13
N LYS A 44 1.45 -7.79 -10.49
CA LYS A 44 0.94 -9.16 -10.50
C LYS A 44 -0.18 -9.41 -9.48
N VAL A 45 -0.36 -8.53 -8.51
CA VAL A 45 -1.49 -8.60 -7.57
C VAL A 45 -2.75 -8.13 -8.29
N ALA A 46 -3.82 -8.92 -8.25
CA ALA A 46 -5.06 -8.59 -8.93
C ALA A 46 -5.75 -7.38 -8.28
N ALA A 47 -5.80 -6.27 -9.01
CA ALA A 47 -6.42 -5.02 -8.56
C ALA A 47 -7.03 -4.25 -9.75
N ASP A 48 -7.97 -3.35 -9.44
CA ASP A 48 -8.64 -2.53 -10.44
C ASP A 48 -7.77 -1.35 -10.89
N ASP A 49 -7.04 -0.75 -9.92
CA ASP A 49 -6.13 0.37 -10.19
C ASP A 49 -4.77 0.15 -9.49
N TYR A 50 -3.74 0.75 -10.10
CA TYR A 50 -2.36 0.74 -9.60
C TYR A 50 -1.83 2.16 -9.55
N VAL A 51 -1.41 2.62 -8.38
CA VAL A 51 -1.01 4.00 -8.13
C VAL A 51 0.35 4.06 -7.43
N VAL A 52 1.26 4.88 -7.94
CA VAL A 52 2.42 5.36 -7.18
C VAL A 52 2.03 6.68 -6.51
N ALA A 53 1.99 6.70 -5.18
CA ALA A 53 1.66 7.89 -4.41
C ALA A 53 2.95 8.58 -3.93
N THR A 54 3.17 9.82 -4.39
CA THR A 54 4.42 10.57 -4.17
C THR A 54 4.16 12.03 -3.78
N ASP A 55 5.23 12.75 -3.48
CA ASP A 55 5.25 14.18 -3.23
C ASP A 55 5.53 15.00 -4.53
N ALA A 56 5.46 16.33 -4.41
CA ALA A 56 5.63 17.22 -5.55
C ALA A 56 7.06 17.17 -6.13
N ASP A 57 8.08 17.11 -5.28
CA ASP A 57 9.48 17.20 -5.70
C ASP A 57 9.94 15.89 -6.38
N SER A 58 9.34 14.77 -6.02
CA SER A 58 9.65 13.45 -6.58
C SER A 58 8.86 13.15 -7.86
N PHE A 59 7.80 13.90 -8.15
CA PHE A 59 6.80 13.57 -9.16
C PHE A 59 7.39 13.38 -10.56
N ASP A 60 8.13 14.35 -11.06
CA ASP A 60 8.63 14.34 -12.45
C ASP A 60 9.66 13.21 -12.67
N ALA A 61 10.51 12.95 -11.67
CA ALA A 61 11.51 11.88 -11.75
C ALA A 61 10.88 10.49 -11.71
N LEU A 62 9.74 10.31 -11.03
CA LEU A 62 9.03 9.03 -10.91
C LEU A 62 8.08 8.77 -12.07
N SER A 63 7.62 9.80 -12.79
CA SER A 63 6.63 9.69 -13.85
C SER A 63 6.98 8.66 -14.94
N PRO A 64 8.19 8.68 -15.54
CA PRO A 64 8.54 7.71 -16.57
C PRO A 64 8.58 6.27 -16.07
N ILE A 65 8.91 6.08 -14.75
CA ILE A 65 9.00 4.76 -14.15
C ILE A 65 7.58 4.22 -13.86
N ALA A 66 6.70 5.04 -13.31
CA ALA A 66 5.32 4.66 -13.07
C ALA A 66 4.62 4.29 -14.39
N GLU A 67 4.74 5.14 -15.41
CA GLU A 67 4.12 4.95 -16.72
C GLU A 67 4.53 3.63 -17.39
N ARG A 68 5.85 3.37 -17.52
CA ARG A 68 6.35 2.13 -18.16
C ARG A 68 5.97 0.84 -17.42
N ASN A 69 5.64 0.94 -16.12
CA ASN A 69 5.15 -0.18 -15.31
C ASN A 69 3.61 -0.25 -15.23
N GLY A 70 2.89 0.66 -15.91
CA GLY A 70 1.43 0.70 -15.94
C GLY A 70 0.80 1.13 -14.62
N PHE A 71 1.44 2.05 -13.90
CA PHE A 71 0.93 2.71 -12.70
C PHE A 71 0.56 4.16 -13.00
N ALA A 72 -0.57 4.60 -12.48
CA ALA A 72 -0.86 6.02 -12.40
C ALA A 72 0.03 6.68 -11.33
N LEU A 73 0.41 7.94 -11.55
CA LEU A 73 1.14 8.71 -10.55
C LEU A 73 0.19 9.68 -9.84
N PHE A 74 0.28 9.72 -8.52
CA PHE A 74 -0.53 10.61 -7.69
C PHE A 74 0.37 11.48 -6.82
N LYS A 75 0.13 12.80 -6.86
CA LYS A 75 0.86 13.80 -6.09
C LYS A 75 0.07 14.27 -4.88
N GLY A 76 0.68 14.17 -3.69
CA GLY A 76 0.09 14.63 -2.42
C GLY A 76 1.14 15.18 -1.46
N PRO A 77 0.81 15.40 -0.18
CA PRO A 77 1.70 15.97 0.81
C PRO A 77 2.98 15.14 1.00
N LEU A 78 4.13 15.79 1.26
CA LEU A 78 5.41 15.12 1.52
C LEU A 78 5.40 14.37 2.86
N ASP A 79 5.01 15.05 3.93
CA ASP A 79 5.18 14.57 5.30
C ASP A 79 3.96 13.82 5.84
N ASP A 80 2.83 13.88 5.15
CA ASP A 80 1.59 13.18 5.50
C ASP A 80 1.27 12.08 4.49
N VAL A 81 1.83 10.88 4.73
CA VAL A 81 1.60 9.72 3.87
C VAL A 81 0.17 9.21 4.02
N LEU A 82 -0.40 9.24 5.24
CA LEU A 82 -1.78 8.85 5.51
C LEU A 82 -2.76 9.72 4.70
N GLU A 83 -2.56 11.05 4.69
CA GLU A 83 -3.33 11.97 3.84
C GLU A 83 -3.23 11.61 2.37
N ARG A 84 -2.02 11.30 1.88
CA ARG A 84 -1.80 10.88 0.50
C ARG A 84 -2.62 9.63 0.13
N PHE A 85 -2.67 8.65 1.04
CA PHE A 85 -3.50 7.46 0.86
C PHE A 85 -4.98 7.79 0.83
N CYS A 86 -5.45 8.63 1.76
CA CYS A 86 -6.84 9.09 1.80
C CYS A 86 -7.25 9.78 0.51
N GLN A 87 -6.43 10.68 -0.03
CA GLN A 87 -6.69 11.36 -1.29
C GLN A 87 -6.75 10.39 -2.49
N VAL A 88 -5.89 9.36 -2.53
CA VAL A 88 -5.97 8.31 -3.56
C VAL A 88 -7.27 7.52 -3.41
N ILE A 89 -7.66 7.15 -2.17
CA ILE A 89 -8.91 6.44 -1.88
C ILE A 89 -10.12 7.24 -2.36
N GLU A 90 -10.20 8.52 -2.03
CA GLU A 90 -11.28 9.40 -2.45
C GLU A 90 -11.36 9.53 -3.98
N LYS A 91 -10.20 9.72 -4.65
CA LYS A 91 -10.13 9.84 -6.10
C LYS A 91 -10.51 8.57 -6.84
N THR A 92 -10.10 7.41 -6.33
CA THR A 92 -10.33 6.12 -6.99
C THR A 92 -11.63 5.43 -6.57
N GLY A 93 -12.17 5.76 -5.41
CA GLY A 93 -13.27 5.04 -4.78
C GLY A 93 -12.84 3.67 -4.21
N ALA A 94 -11.55 3.51 -3.86
CA ALA A 94 -11.00 2.26 -3.35
C ALA A 94 -11.74 1.79 -2.08
N LYS A 95 -12.19 0.54 -2.08
CA LYS A 95 -12.74 -0.14 -0.91
C LYS A 95 -11.70 -1.01 -0.22
N ILE A 96 -10.77 -1.54 -1.00
CA ILE A 96 -9.63 -2.34 -0.54
C ILE A 96 -8.35 -1.66 -1.03
N VAL A 97 -7.42 -1.43 -0.13
CA VAL A 97 -6.11 -0.84 -0.42
C VAL A 97 -5.01 -1.85 -0.12
N VAL A 98 -4.20 -2.19 -1.11
CA VAL A 98 -2.97 -2.97 -0.93
C VAL A 98 -1.80 -1.99 -0.92
N ARG A 99 -1.13 -1.85 0.24
CA ARG A 99 -0.01 -0.94 0.42
C ARG A 99 1.32 -1.66 0.25
N ALA A 100 2.21 -1.07 -0.54
CA ALA A 100 3.62 -1.44 -0.62
C ALA A 100 4.50 -0.18 -0.53
N THR A 101 5.78 -0.38 -0.20
CA THR A 101 6.78 0.70 -0.16
C THR A 101 7.79 0.52 -1.28
N ALA A 102 8.12 1.62 -1.96
CA ALA A 102 8.93 1.65 -3.19
C ALA A 102 10.38 1.19 -3.04
N ASP A 103 10.85 1.03 -1.82
CA ASP A 103 12.22 0.62 -1.48
C ASP A 103 12.36 -0.89 -1.18
N ASN A 104 11.31 -1.66 -1.43
CA ASN A 104 11.26 -3.11 -1.22
C ASN A 104 11.22 -3.86 -2.56
N PRO A 105 12.38 -4.09 -3.22
CA PRO A 105 12.41 -4.71 -4.56
C PRO A 105 12.07 -6.21 -4.57
N PHE A 106 12.01 -6.84 -3.39
CA PHE A 106 11.78 -8.28 -3.23
C PHE A 106 10.44 -8.59 -2.57
N LEU A 107 9.39 -7.87 -2.99
CA LEU A 107 8.03 -8.14 -2.52
C LEU A 107 7.55 -9.52 -3.01
N PHE A 108 7.00 -10.31 -2.09
CA PHE A 108 6.38 -11.59 -2.40
C PHE A 108 4.95 -11.36 -2.88
N TYR A 109 4.79 -11.16 -4.19
CA TYR A 109 3.48 -10.88 -4.78
C TYR A 109 2.52 -12.07 -4.61
N GLU A 110 3.01 -13.30 -4.55
CA GLU A 110 2.22 -14.50 -4.28
C GLU A 110 1.59 -14.41 -2.87
N ALA A 111 2.38 -14.08 -1.86
CA ALA A 111 1.87 -13.87 -0.50
C ALA A 111 0.91 -12.67 -0.41
N ALA A 112 1.17 -11.61 -1.18
CA ALA A 112 0.27 -10.47 -1.28
C ALA A 112 -1.08 -10.86 -1.91
N GLN A 113 -1.05 -11.65 -2.99
CA GLN A 113 -2.25 -12.15 -3.66
C GLN A 113 -3.07 -13.09 -2.75
N GLU A 114 -2.39 -13.96 -2.01
CA GLU A 114 -3.04 -14.86 -1.05
C GLU A 114 -3.70 -14.07 0.09
N LEU A 115 -2.99 -13.07 0.64
CA LEU A 115 -3.54 -12.20 1.68
C LEU A 115 -4.79 -11.45 1.20
N LEU A 116 -4.76 -10.95 -0.04
CA LEU A 116 -5.90 -10.29 -0.68
C LEU A 116 -7.09 -11.25 -0.83
N ALA A 117 -6.85 -12.48 -1.27
CA ALA A 117 -7.91 -13.49 -1.39
C ALA A 117 -8.52 -13.84 -0.03
N ILE A 118 -7.71 -13.95 1.04
CA ILE A 118 -8.19 -14.15 2.41
C ILE A 118 -9.03 -12.96 2.87
N TYR A 119 -8.55 -11.74 2.66
CA TYR A 119 -9.29 -10.51 2.99
C TYR A 119 -10.67 -10.49 2.33
N GLN A 120 -10.72 -10.69 1.00
CA GLN A 120 -11.95 -10.64 0.22
C GLN A 120 -12.95 -11.74 0.67
N ARG A 121 -12.47 -12.98 0.86
CA ARG A 121 -13.31 -14.08 1.33
C ARG A 121 -13.94 -13.79 2.68
N ARG A 122 -13.14 -13.40 3.69
CA ARG A 122 -13.61 -13.11 5.05
C ARG A 122 -14.57 -11.91 5.06
N ARG A 123 -14.31 -10.89 4.22
CA ARG A 123 -15.24 -9.76 4.05
C ARG A 123 -16.57 -10.19 3.45
N ASN A 124 -16.57 -11.10 2.47
CA ASN A 124 -17.79 -11.65 1.88
C ASN A 124 -18.58 -12.53 2.87
N GLU A 125 -17.90 -13.15 3.83
CA GLU A 125 -18.50 -13.87 4.95
C GLU A 125 -19.05 -12.95 6.05
N GLY A 126 -18.98 -11.62 5.87
CA GLY A 126 -19.50 -10.60 6.78
C GLY A 126 -18.55 -10.18 7.90
N GLU A 127 -17.29 -10.65 7.87
CA GLU A 127 -16.32 -10.26 8.89
C GLU A 127 -15.83 -8.82 8.66
N ARG A 128 -15.75 -8.05 9.75
CA ARG A 128 -15.16 -6.72 9.71
C ARG A 128 -13.64 -6.84 9.77
N ILE A 129 -12.96 -6.39 8.71
CA ILE A 129 -11.49 -6.32 8.65
C ILE A 129 -11.10 -4.90 8.24
N ASP A 130 -10.49 -4.18 9.16
CA ASP A 130 -10.00 -2.82 8.91
C ASP A 130 -8.54 -2.85 8.44
N TYR A 131 -7.76 -3.84 8.92
CA TYR A 131 -6.35 -4.06 8.59
C TYR A 131 -5.98 -5.54 8.63
N ILE A 132 -5.16 -5.99 7.69
CA ILE A 132 -4.60 -7.34 7.71
C ILE A 132 -3.19 -7.36 7.09
N THR A 133 -2.29 -8.14 7.68
CA THR A 133 -0.93 -8.37 7.16
C THR A 133 -0.40 -9.75 7.58
N TRP A 134 0.65 -10.23 6.91
CA TRP A 134 1.41 -11.40 7.33
C TRP A 134 2.45 -11.05 8.41
N LYS A 135 2.61 -11.93 9.40
CA LYS A 135 3.75 -11.95 10.33
C LYS A 135 4.70 -13.08 9.95
N GLY A 136 6.01 -12.82 10.05
CA GLY A 136 7.04 -13.83 9.82
C GLY A 136 7.57 -13.90 8.39
N LEU A 137 7.09 -13.06 7.48
CA LEU A 137 7.77 -12.86 6.20
C LEU A 137 9.11 -12.14 6.41
N PRO A 138 10.10 -12.36 5.53
CA PRO A 138 11.34 -11.59 5.53
C PRO A 138 11.05 -10.08 5.53
N HIS A 139 11.86 -9.31 6.24
CA HIS A 139 11.68 -7.86 6.33
C HIS A 139 11.66 -7.20 4.94
N GLY A 140 10.65 -6.38 4.68
CA GLY A 140 10.49 -5.69 3.40
C GLY A 140 9.87 -6.54 2.27
N SER A 141 9.48 -7.81 2.52
CA SER A 141 8.86 -8.65 1.48
C SER A 141 7.34 -8.68 1.51
N GLY A 142 6.72 -8.21 2.59
CA GLY A 142 5.27 -8.22 2.79
C GLY A 142 4.58 -6.94 2.34
N VAL A 143 3.26 -7.03 2.27
CA VAL A 143 2.34 -5.91 2.05
C VAL A 143 1.37 -5.78 3.22
N GLU A 144 0.68 -4.66 3.27
CA GLU A 144 -0.43 -4.42 4.19
C GLU A 144 -1.72 -4.22 3.39
N ILE A 145 -2.84 -4.73 3.89
CA ILE A 145 -4.15 -4.53 3.28
C ILE A 145 -5.05 -3.79 4.26
N PHE A 146 -5.69 -2.74 3.76
CA PHE A 146 -6.58 -1.87 4.51
C PHE A 146 -7.99 -1.84 3.92
N SER A 147 -8.98 -1.64 4.76
CA SER A 147 -10.25 -1.07 4.34
C SER A 147 -10.05 0.42 4.00
N GLY A 148 -10.46 0.84 2.80
CA GLY A 148 -10.39 2.25 2.40
C GLY A 148 -11.21 3.16 3.33
N GLU A 149 -12.40 2.71 3.72
CA GLU A 149 -13.27 3.42 4.66
C GLU A 149 -12.60 3.60 6.03
N SER A 150 -11.88 2.58 6.49
CA SER A 150 -11.24 2.62 7.80
C SER A 150 -10.06 3.59 7.84
N LEU A 151 -9.30 3.71 6.75
CA LEU A 151 -8.26 4.74 6.62
C LEU A 151 -8.84 6.15 6.62
N LEU A 152 -9.91 6.38 5.84
CA LEU A 152 -10.60 7.68 5.83
C LEU A 152 -11.14 8.06 7.21
N ARG A 153 -11.64 7.09 7.98
CA ARG A 153 -12.11 7.31 9.34
C ARG A 153 -10.98 7.53 10.34
N ALA A 154 -9.87 6.80 10.23
CA ALA A 154 -8.74 6.90 11.14
C ALA A 154 -8.02 8.25 11.06
N LYS A 155 -7.90 8.80 9.86
CA LYS A 155 -7.15 10.04 9.60
C LYS A 155 -7.53 11.22 10.52
N PRO A 156 -8.81 11.64 10.67
CA PRO A 156 -9.18 12.73 11.56
C PRO A 156 -9.10 12.37 13.05
N GLU A 157 -8.93 11.11 13.39
CA GLU A 157 -8.92 10.62 14.77
C GLU A 157 -7.51 10.46 15.35
N THR A 158 -6.46 10.61 14.53
CA THR A 158 -5.06 10.58 14.98
C THR A 158 -4.35 11.90 14.73
N SER A 159 -3.55 12.34 15.71
CA SER A 159 -2.64 13.49 15.61
C SER A 159 -1.17 13.04 15.68
N GLU A 160 -0.92 11.73 15.77
CA GLU A 160 0.42 11.19 15.93
C GLU A 160 1.18 11.23 14.59
N MET A 161 2.30 11.93 14.55
CA MET A 161 3.15 12.03 13.35
C MET A 161 3.57 10.65 12.83
N TYR A 162 3.78 9.69 13.73
CA TYR A 162 4.12 8.32 13.37
C TYR A 162 3.02 7.62 12.57
N ASP A 163 1.77 7.84 12.92
CA ASP A 163 0.60 7.30 12.20
C ASP A 163 0.51 7.92 10.80
N HIS A 164 0.73 9.23 10.70
CA HIS A 164 0.72 9.96 9.43
C HIS A 164 1.86 9.53 8.50
N GLU A 165 3.05 9.20 9.02
CA GLU A 165 4.18 8.73 8.22
C GLU A 165 4.02 7.25 7.79
N HIS A 166 3.52 6.38 8.70
CA HIS A 166 3.57 4.92 8.50
C HIS A 166 2.23 4.30 8.08
N VAL A 167 1.13 5.03 8.14
CA VAL A 167 -0.24 4.66 7.71
C VAL A 167 -0.86 3.53 8.56
N GLY A 168 -0.25 2.34 8.60
CA GLY A 168 -0.76 1.19 9.34
C GLY A 168 -1.00 1.45 10.83
N PRO A 169 -0.09 2.15 11.55
CA PRO A 169 -0.26 2.48 12.96
C PRO A 169 -1.56 3.21 13.29
N ALA A 170 -2.07 4.05 12.37
CA ALA A 170 -3.36 4.72 12.53
C ALA A 170 -4.55 3.76 12.77
N LEU A 171 -4.39 2.49 12.39
CA LEU A 171 -5.37 1.44 12.65
C LEU A 171 -4.93 0.49 13.77
N TYR A 172 -3.76 -0.15 13.64
CA TYR A 172 -3.39 -1.23 14.54
C TYR A 172 -2.95 -0.78 15.95
N ASN A 173 -2.64 0.50 16.16
CA ASN A 173 -2.45 1.08 17.48
C ASN A 173 -3.78 1.37 18.21
N HIS A 174 -4.90 1.35 17.49
CA HIS A 174 -6.25 1.66 17.97
C HIS A 174 -7.20 0.46 17.84
N LYS A 175 -6.78 -0.70 18.39
CA LYS A 175 -7.52 -1.98 18.29
C LYS A 175 -8.87 -2.00 19.00
N ASP A 176 -9.11 -1.05 19.86
CA ASP A 176 -10.42 -0.79 20.49
C ASP A 176 -11.45 -0.30 19.47
N ARG A 177 -11.01 0.31 18.37
CA ARG A 177 -11.85 0.89 17.32
C ARG A 177 -11.76 0.15 15.98
N PHE A 178 -10.64 -0.52 15.70
CA PHE A 178 -10.34 -1.16 14.44
C PHE A 178 -10.03 -2.65 14.59
N SER A 179 -10.63 -3.47 13.71
CA SER A 179 -10.39 -4.92 13.63
C SER A 179 -9.13 -5.20 12.82
N CYS A 180 -8.03 -5.51 13.51
CA CYS A 180 -6.71 -5.68 12.91
C CYS A 180 -6.20 -7.11 13.06
N PHE A 181 -5.80 -7.73 11.95
CA PHE A 181 -5.35 -9.12 11.89
C PHE A 181 -3.90 -9.23 11.46
N PHE A 182 -3.14 -10.04 12.20
CA PHE A 182 -1.75 -10.37 11.93
C PHE A 182 -1.66 -11.89 11.77
N LEU A 183 -1.76 -12.37 10.54
CA LEU A 183 -1.74 -13.79 10.25
C LEU A 183 -0.31 -14.34 10.24
N PRO A 184 -0.07 -15.58 10.68
CA PRO A 184 1.23 -16.21 10.46
C PRO A 184 1.47 -16.35 8.96
N ALA A 185 2.72 -16.10 8.51
CA ALA A 185 3.09 -16.31 7.12
C ALA A 185 2.81 -17.77 6.70
N PRO A 186 2.39 -18.02 5.45
CA PRO A 186 2.16 -19.38 4.99
C PRO A 186 3.45 -20.20 5.11
N GLU A 187 3.33 -21.38 5.67
CA GLU A 187 4.43 -22.36 5.64
C GLU A 187 4.63 -22.82 4.20
N LYS A 188 5.91 -22.92 3.76
CA LYS A 188 6.25 -23.38 2.41
C LYS A 188 6.06 -24.88 2.28
#